data_604a5bdc006037b1a8f51e493950e3bf
#
_entry.id   604a5bdc006037b1a8f51e493950e3bf
#
_cell.length_a   1.000
_cell.length_b   1.000
_cell.length_c   1.000
_cell.angle_alpha   90.00
_cell.angle_beta   90.00
_cell.angle_gamma   90.00
#
_symmetry.space_group_name_H-M   'P 1'
#
loop_
_entity.id
_entity.type
_entity.pdbx_description
1 polymer ?
#
loop_
_entity_poly.entity_id
_entity_poly.type
_entity_poly.pdbx_seq_one_letter_code
_entity_poly.pdbx_strand_id
1 'polypeptide(L)'
;MYTRSVSIARCARTAALAVCCLLGSAYASAGTGVLVKGMARAGAGSAPTDEFCRTNIGVPCYSPQEIRTAYGLNGLIDAGLVGAGQTIVIIDSYGSPTLAADLSVFDAGYGLPDPPSLTVLSPLGTVPFDPNNSTMTGWAFETTLDVQWAHAMAPGAAIIVLTSPVAETEGVQGLPEFLALEKYALDHHLGKIISQSWAATENTLFPGVAGPQGPQVIAEYEAFYARAAAENVTVLAAAGDTGSANVESDSVTFYTFPTVNFPASSPLVTAVGGTSLMADTSGNYQSETVWNDGSGAGGGGISQIFQEPFYQLFSLPKHVQTELGGKRGIPDVSYHADCVNFILVYVGFLPGAEGYYFICGTSEGSPQWAGIVADLNQYAGRPLGFLNPTLYAVGALGGFGQFGRDITVGTNAFLGVPGYSATRGWDPATGWGTPNLVELPYHSIGFLEH
;
A
#
# COMPACT_ATOMS: atom_id res chain seq x y z
N MET A 1 34.87 61.79 -5.59
CA MET A 1 33.63 62.51 -5.31
C MET A 1 32.59 62.04 -6.30
N TYR A 2 31.77 61.11 -5.97
CA TYR A 2 30.40 60.94 -6.51
C TYR A 2 29.76 59.79 -5.68
N THR A 3 29.00 60.21 -4.71
CA THR A 3 28.08 59.35 -3.95
C THR A 3 26.86 59.01 -4.81
N ARG A 4 26.61 57.74 -5.04
CA ARG A 4 25.28 57.28 -5.54
C ARG A 4 24.54 56.60 -4.39
N SER A 5 23.49 57.28 -3.96
CA SER A 5 22.44 56.74 -3.11
C SER A 5 21.69 55.67 -3.85
N VAL A 6 21.62 54.46 -3.30
CA VAL A 6 20.72 53.39 -3.76
C VAL A 6 19.48 53.41 -2.88
N SER A 7 18.37 53.75 -3.50
CA SER A 7 17.05 53.76 -2.92
C SER A 7 16.63 52.35 -2.56
N ILE A 8 16.23 52.11 -1.31
CA ILE A 8 15.68 50.87 -0.80
C ILE A 8 14.17 50.87 -1.17
N ALA A 9 13.82 50.15 -2.24
CA ALA A 9 12.42 49.81 -2.51
C ALA A 9 11.99 48.70 -1.51
N ARG A 10 11.06 49.04 -0.64
CA ARG A 10 10.37 48.09 0.25
C ARG A 10 9.60 47.09 -0.60
N CYS A 11 10.04 45.84 -0.57
CA CYS A 11 9.28 44.73 -1.10
C CYS A 11 8.46 44.15 0.04
N ALA A 12 7.19 44.51 0.12
CA ALA A 12 6.19 43.86 0.95
C ALA A 12 5.60 42.67 0.16
N ARG A 13 6.27 41.54 0.22
CA ARG A 13 5.76 40.21 -0.18
C ARG A 13 6.61 39.14 0.49
N THR A 14 6.37 38.89 1.77
CA THR A 14 7.02 37.83 2.54
C THR A 14 6.00 37.14 3.41
N ALA A 15 5.24 36.24 2.79
CA ALA A 15 4.49 35.21 3.50
C ALA A 15 4.39 33.89 2.70
N ALA A 16 5.01 33.81 1.51
CA ALA A 16 4.88 32.64 0.63
C ALA A 16 6.22 31.89 0.41
N LEU A 17 7.31 32.24 1.08
CA LEU A 17 8.64 31.65 0.82
C LEU A 17 9.20 30.79 1.98
N ALA A 18 8.43 30.51 3.00
CA ALA A 18 8.88 29.65 4.12
C ALA A 18 8.53 28.17 3.95
N VAL A 19 7.80 27.77 2.89
CA VAL A 19 7.37 26.37 2.66
C VAL A 19 8.34 25.59 1.74
N CYS A 20 9.18 26.27 0.97
CA CYS A 20 10.05 25.59 -0.02
C CYS A 20 11.40 25.07 0.49
N CYS A 21 11.74 25.21 1.77
CA CYS A 21 13.07 24.80 2.29
C CYS A 21 13.05 23.61 3.27
N LEU A 22 11.91 22.90 3.42
CA LEU A 22 11.82 21.70 4.23
C LEU A 22 11.63 20.40 3.40
N LEU A 23 11.95 20.45 2.12
CA LEU A 23 11.97 19.26 1.25
C LEU A 23 13.26 18.44 1.39
N GLY A 24 13.87 18.43 2.53
CA GLY A 24 15.17 17.79 2.74
C GLY A 24 15.26 16.93 3.98
N SER A 25 14.50 15.88 4.09
CA SER A 25 14.84 14.67 4.84
C SER A 25 13.74 13.65 4.61
N ALA A 26 13.94 12.73 3.67
CA ALA A 26 13.17 11.49 3.66
C ALA A 26 13.60 10.74 4.92
N TYR A 27 12.70 10.58 5.87
CA TYR A 27 12.86 9.56 6.89
C TYR A 27 12.38 8.26 6.25
N ALA A 28 13.31 7.54 5.62
CA ALA A 28 13.12 6.12 5.44
C ALA A 28 13.13 5.52 6.85
N SER A 29 11.99 5.13 7.37
CA SER A 29 11.94 4.26 8.53
C SER A 29 12.42 2.91 8.07
N ALA A 30 13.59 2.47 8.54
CA ALA A 30 14.07 1.13 8.30
C ALA A 30 13.02 0.14 8.83
N GLY A 31 12.53 -0.72 7.94
CA GLY A 31 11.56 -1.77 8.28
C GLY A 31 10.09 -1.46 8.01
N THR A 32 9.69 -0.21 7.78
CA THR A 32 8.38 0.11 7.24
C THR A 32 8.52 0.46 5.77
N GLY A 33 7.75 -0.17 4.90
CA GLY A 33 7.64 0.23 3.50
C GLY A 33 7.08 1.64 3.30
N VAL A 34 6.79 2.39 4.37
CA VAL A 34 6.18 3.71 4.30
C VAL A 34 7.22 4.79 4.10
N LEU A 35 7.18 5.40 2.95
CA LEU A 35 7.78 6.70 2.73
C LEU A 35 6.79 7.78 3.17
N VAL A 36 6.84 8.18 4.47
CA VAL A 36 6.24 9.44 4.89
C VAL A 36 7.08 10.55 4.28
N LYS A 37 6.74 10.97 3.08
CA LYS A 37 7.40 12.05 2.40
C LYS A 37 6.67 13.35 2.61
N GLY A 38 7.42 14.24 3.23
CA GLY A 38 6.98 15.61 3.41
C GLY A 38 5.86 15.74 4.43
N MET A 39 6.23 16.01 5.65
CA MET A 39 5.32 16.55 6.65
C MET A 39 4.93 17.99 6.26
N ALA A 40 4.32 18.16 5.10
CA ALA A 40 3.61 19.36 4.79
C ALA A 40 2.24 19.23 5.46
N ARG A 41 2.12 19.78 6.67
CA ARG A 41 0.85 19.90 7.37
C ARG A 41 -0.14 20.62 6.46
N ALA A 42 -1.00 19.88 5.81
CA ALA A 42 -1.97 20.43 4.86
C ALA A 42 -3.10 21.22 5.54
N GLY A 43 -3.13 21.29 6.86
CA GLY A 43 -4.07 22.09 7.65
C GLY A 43 -4.48 21.40 8.93
N ALA A 44 -4.76 22.19 9.97
CA ALA A 44 -5.16 21.69 11.30
C ALA A 44 -6.68 21.74 11.52
N GLY A 45 -7.49 21.85 10.49
CA GLY A 45 -8.93 22.06 10.63
C GLY A 45 -9.77 21.13 9.77
N SER A 46 -10.23 21.59 8.62
CA SER A 46 -10.94 20.76 7.64
C SER A 46 -9.96 20.00 6.75
N ALA A 47 -10.38 18.86 6.21
CA ALA A 47 -9.61 18.14 5.21
C ALA A 47 -9.30 19.05 4.00
N PRO A 48 -8.04 19.14 3.56
CA PRO A 48 -7.70 19.87 2.35
C PRO A 48 -8.35 19.22 1.12
N THR A 49 -8.80 20.04 0.19
CA THR A 49 -9.27 19.56 -1.12
C THR A 49 -8.10 19.46 -2.09
N ASP A 50 -8.22 18.63 -3.12
CA ASP A 50 -7.22 18.53 -4.18
C ASP A 50 -6.99 19.89 -4.88
N GLU A 51 -8.05 20.67 -5.12
CA GLU A 51 -7.93 22.03 -5.66
C GLU A 51 -7.11 22.95 -4.75
N PHE A 52 -7.31 22.85 -3.42
CA PHE A 52 -6.50 23.60 -2.45
C PHE A 52 -5.03 23.19 -2.52
N CYS A 53 -4.74 21.90 -2.55
CA CYS A 53 -3.37 21.40 -2.63
C CYS A 53 -2.67 21.86 -3.92
N ARG A 54 -3.31 21.68 -5.07
CA ARG A 54 -2.77 22.13 -6.37
C ARG A 54 -2.50 23.62 -6.41
N THR A 55 -3.42 24.42 -5.87
CA THR A 55 -3.33 25.88 -5.94
C THR A 55 -2.35 26.46 -4.93
N ASN A 56 -2.31 25.94 -3.70
CA ASN A 56 -1.59 26.56 -2.60
C ASN A 56 -0.28 25.84 -2.24
N ILE A 57 -0.18 24.56 -2.57
CA ILE A 57 0.97 23.71 -2.26
C ILE A 57 1.74 23.33 -3.53
N GLY A 58 1.04 23.23 -4.66
CA GLY A 58 1.63 22.93 -5.97
C GLY A 58 1.66 21.45 -6.33
N VAL A 59 1.01 20.59 -5.52
CA VAL A 59 0.89 19.15 -5.76
C VAL A 59 -0.55 18.69 -5.54
N PRO A 60 -1.03 17.65 -6.21
CA PRO A 60 -2.31 17.00 -5.90
C PRO A 60 -2.33 16.40 -4.50
N CYS A 61 -3.53 16.31 -3.91
CA CYS A 61 -3.79 15.53 -2.72
C CYS A 61 -5.18 14.89 -2.82
N TYR A 62 -5.23 13.68 -3.32
CA TYR A 62 -6.49 13.02 -3.60
C TYR A 62 -7.25 12.67 -2.33
N SER A 63 -8.53 13.02 -2.31
CA SER A 63 -9.48 12.59 -1.30
C SER A 63 -9.95 11.15 -1.54
N PRO A 64 -10.56 10.47 -0.54
CA PRO A 64 -11.22 9.18 -0.73
C PRO A 64 -12.21 9.17 -1.90
N GLN A 65 -12.97 10.25 -2.07
CA GLN A 65 -13.94 10.38 -3.16
C GLN A 65 -13.28 10.40 -4.54
N GLU A 66 -12.15 11.11 -4.68
CA GLU A 66 -11.41 11.21 -5.94
C GLU A 66 -10.75 9.87 -6.30
N ILE A 67 -10.14 9.19 -5.35
CA ILE A 67 -9.58 7.84 -5.55
C ILE A 67 -10.68 6.83 -5.94
N ARG A 68 -11.82 6.82 -5.22
CA ARG A 68 -12.97 5.98 -5.57
C ARG A 68 -13.49 6.27 -6.98
N THR A 69 -13.53 7.54 -7.38
CA THR A 69 -13.93 7.96 -8.73
C THR A 69 -12.93 7.43 -9.76
N ALA A 70 -11.63 7.63 -9.53
CA ALA A 70 -10.58 7.21 -10.45
C ALA A 70 -10.63 5.70 -10.72
N TYR A 71 -10.87 4.89 -9.69
CA TYR A 71 -10.89 3.42 -9.81
C TYR A 71 -12.30 2.82 -9.98
N GLY A 72 -13.34 3.68 -10.07
CA GLY A 72 -14.70 3.25 -10.38
C GLY A 72 -15.45 2.58 -9.21
N LEU A 73 -15.01 2.81 -7.95
CA LEU A 73 -15.65 2.23 -6.78
C LEU A 73 -16.99 2.88 -6.43
N ASN A 74 -17.25 4.13 -6.87
CA ASN A 74 -18.48 4.84 -6.52
C ASN A 74 -19.73 4.06 -6.91
N GLY A 75 -19.71 3.34 -8.05
CA GLY A 75 -20.83 2.51 -8.46
C GLY A 75 -21.15 1.36 -7.48
N LEU A 76 -20.13 0.78 -6.84
CA LEU A 76 -20.30 -0.23 -5.79
C LEU A 76 -20.88 0.41 -4.53
N ILE A 77 -20.29 1.50 -4.07
CA ILE A 77 -20.72 2.24 -2.88
C ILE A 77 -22.18 2.70 -3.02
N ASP A 78 -22.54 3.28 -4.16
CA ASP A 78 -23.90 3.75 -4.47
C ASP A 78 -24.92 2.59 -4.53
N ALA A 79 -24.46 1.40 -4.90
CA ALA A 79 -25.25 0.16 -4.87
C ALA A 79 -25.34 -0.46 -3.45
N GLY A 80 -24.74 0.15 -2.43
CA GLY A 80 -24.70 -0.35 -1.05
C GLY A 80 -23.68 -1.45 -0.80
N LEU A 81 -22.75 -1.65 -1.74
CA LEU A 81 -21.61 -2.56 -1.59
C LEU A 81 -20.48 -1.79 -0.93
N VAL A 82 -20.45 -1.83 0.38
CA VAL A 82 -19.60 -1.01 1.25
C VAL A 82 -18.76 -1.88 2.21
N GLY A 83 -18.61 -3.16 1.90
CA GLY A 83 -17.95 -4.14 2.77
C GLY A 83 -18.81 -4.56 3.97
N ALA A 84 -20.14 -4.37 3.91
CA ALA A 84 -21.01 -4.70 5.03
C ALA A 84 -20.93 -6.18 5.41
N GLY A 85 -20.75 -6.44 6.72
CA GLY A 85 -20.58 -7.79 7.25
C GLY A 85 -19.19 -8.39 7.06
N GLN A 86 -18.24 -7.66 6.45
CA GLN A 86 -16.85 -8.06 6.31
C GLN A 86 -16.01 -7.50 7.45
N THR A 87 -14.86 -8.14 7.71
CA THR A 87 -13.85 -7.64 8.63
C THR A 87 -12.49 -7.66 7.94
N ILE A 88 -11.82 -6.52 7.92
CA ILE A 88 -10.44 -6.36 7.46
C ILE A 88 -9.53 -6.44 8.69
N VAL A 89 -8.52 -7.30 8.63
CA VAL A 89 -7.50 -7.44 9.67
C VAL A 89 -6.20 -6.80 9.16
N ILE A 90 -5.65 -5.89 9.91
CA ILE A 90 -4.41 -5.17 9.62
C ILE A 90 -3.35 -5.66 10.60
N ILE A 91 -2.14 -5.92 10.12
CA ILE A 91 -1.01 -6.43 10.93
C ILE A 91 0.09 -5.37 10.95
N ASP A 92 0.35 -4.78 12.12
CA ASP A 92 1.31 -3.68 12.29
C ASP A 92 2.17 -3.83 13.54
N SER A 93 3.22 -3.02 13.64
CA SER A 93 3.98 -2.83 14.88
C SER A 93 3.46 -1.65 15.67
N TYR A 94 3.45 -1.76 16.99
CA TYR A 94 3.13 -0.72 17.97
C TYR A 94 1.72 -0.12 17.88
N GLY A 95 1.16 0.07 16.68
CA GLY A 95 -0.09 0.78 16.45
C GLY A 95 0.04 2.31 16.57
N SER A 96 -1.10 3.01 16.56
CA SER A 96 -1.17 4.47 16.77
C SER A 96 -1.96 4.78 18.04
N PRO A 97 -1.44 5.65 18.95
CA PRO A 97 -2.09 5.93 20.25
C PRO A 97 -3.38 6.75 20.11
N THR A 98 -3.61 7.41 18.98
CA THR A 98 -4.78 8.26 18.73
C THR A 98 -5.71 7.72 17.65
N LEU A 99 -5.47 6.48 17.19
CA LEU A 99 -6.04 5.88 15.97
C LEU A 99 -7.56 6.10 15.82
N ALA A 100 -8.35 5.81 16.84
CA ALA A 100 -9.82 5.96 16.76
C ALA A 100 -10.26 7.42 16.67
N ALA A 101 -9.56 8.32 17.37
CA ALA A 101 -9.83 9.75 17.29
C ALA A 101 -9.41 10.32 15.92
N ASP A 102 -8.28 9.85 15.40
CA ASP A 102 -7.75 10.25 14.09
C ASP A 102 -8.69 9.81 12.97
N LEU A 103 -9.20 8.57 13.02
CA LEU A 103 -10.18 8.08 12.07
C LEU A 103 -11.46 8.94 12.10
N SER A 104 -11.98 9.25 13.29
CA SER A 104 -13.19 10.08 13.41
C SER A 104 -13.01 11.49 12.82
N VAL A 105 -11.81 12.08 12.95
CA VAL A 105 -11.51 13.38 12.31
C VAL A 105 -11.39 13.24 10.79
N PHE A 106 -10.76 12.17 10.32
CA PHE A 106 -10.65 11.85 8.90
C PHE A 106 -12.04 11.65 8.27
N ASP A 107 -12.89 10.85 8.91
CA ASP A 107 -14.25 10.58 8.45
C ASP A 107 -15.09 11.86 8.38
N ALA A 108 -15.06 12.67 9.44
CA ALA A 108 -15.75 13.97 9.46
C ALA A 108 -15.22 14.91 8.37
N GLY A 109 -13.91 14.89 8.12
CA GLY A 109 -13.24 15.73 7.11
C GLY A 109 -13.64 15.41 5.68
N TYR A 110 -13.91 14.13 5.40
CA TYR A 110 -14.27 13.64 4.06
C TYR A 110 -15.73 13.21 3.93
N GLY A 111 -16.52 13.34 5.00
CA GLY A 111 -17.94 12.97 4.98
C GLY A 111 -18.18 11.47 4.89
N LEU A 112 -17.27 10.66 5.45
CA LEU A 112 -17.42 9.22 5.57
C LEU A 112 -18.24 8.88 6.82
N PRO A 113 -19.02 7.79 6.82
CA PRO A 113 -19.65 7.29 8.04
C PRO A 113 -18.59 6.63 8.93
N ASP A 114 -18.81 6.59 10.24
CA ASP A 114 -17.97 5.79 11.13
C ASP A 114 -18.04 4.28 10.74
N PRO A 115 -16.94 3.50 10.86
CA PRO A 115 -16.97 2.07 10.62
C PRO A 115 -17.87 1.36 11.65
N PRO A 116 -18.45 0.18 11.33
CA PRO A 116 -19.22 -0.60 12.29
C PRO A 116 -18.46 -0.90 13.58
N SER A 117 -17.15 -1.11 13.49
CA SER A 117 -16.23 -1.18 14.62
C SER A 117 -14.78 -0.99 14.17
N LEU A 118 -13.99 -0.34 15.03
CA LEU A 118 -12.53 -0.34 15.00
C LEU A 118 -12.02 -0.94 16.31
N THR A 119 -11.27 -2.03 16.23
CA THR A 119 -10.74 -2.74 17.40
C THR A 119 -9.24 -2.91 17.27
N VAL A 120 -8.49 -2.48 18.28
CA VAL A 120 -7.04 -2.72 18.36
C VAL A 120 -6.77 -3.83 19.37
N LEU A 121 -6.08 -4.87 18.95
CA LEU A 121 -5.70 -6.01 19.78
C LEU A 121 -4.18 -6.16 19.80
N SER A 122 -3.62 -6.39 20.96
CA SER A 122 -2.17 -6.57 21.18
C SER A 122 -1.91 -7.89 21.92
N PRO A 123 -2.17 -9.05 21.27
CA PRO A 123 -2.10 -10.36 21.95
C PRO A 123 -0.69 -10.71 22.44
N LEU A 124 0.34 -10.08 21.90
CA LEU A 124 1.74 -10.26 22.30
C LEU A 124 2.22 -9.23 23.33
N GLY A 125 1.31 -8.36 23.80
CA GLY A 125 1.62 -7.25 24.72
C GLY A 125 1.77 -5.91 24.01
N THR A 126 1.96 -4.85 24.80
CA THR A 126 2.07 -3.47 24.32
C THR A 126 3.36 -2.84 24.81
N VAL A 127 3.85 -1.86 24.06
CA VAL A 127 4.94 -0.96 24.44
C VAL A 127 4.36 0.46 24.52
N PRO A 128 4.67 1.26 25.58
CA PRO A 128 4.24 2.64 25.63
C PRO A 128 4.77 3.45 24.44
N PHE A 129 3.89 4.19 23.79
CA PHE A 129 4.27 5.04 22.66
C PHE A 129 5.20 6.17 23.08
N ASP A 130 6.32 6.33 22.37
CA ASP A 130 7.24 7.45 22.54
C ASP A 130 7.28 8.28 21.24
N PRO A 131 6.75 9.52 21.24
CA PRO A 131 6.74 10.38 20.06
C PRO A 131 8.15 10.83 19.61
N ASN A 132 9.19 10.59 20.41
CA ASN A 132 10.59 10.87 20.02
C ASN A 132 11.27 9.64 19.38
N ASN A 133 10.63 8.48 19.42
CA ASN A 133 11.11 7.27 18.75
C ASN A 133 10.63 7.26 17.30
N SER A 134 11.56 7.47 16.35
CA SER A 134 11.23 7.53 14.92
C SER A 134 10.61 6.25 14.38
N THR A 135 11.00 5.09 14.91
CA THR A 135 10.42 3.81 14.51
C THR A 135 8.96 3.72 14.96
N MET A 136 8.65 4.08 16.21
CA MET A 136 7.28 4.09 16.71
C MET A 136 6.40 5.11 15.99
N THR A 137 6.94 6.30 15.69
CA THR A 137 6.19 7.31 14.93
C THR A 137 5.97 6.89 13.48
N GLY A 138 6.94 6.24 12.85
CA GLY A 138 6.77 5.64 11.53
C GLY A 138 5.62 4.61 11.50
N TRP A 139 5.63 3.65 12.42
CA TRP A 139 4.56 2.66 12.54
C TRP A 139 3.20 3.26 12.92
N ALA A 140 3.17 4.37 13.68
CA ALA A 140 1.92 5.06 13.96
C ALA A 140 1.34 5.74 12.71
N PHE A 141 2.20 6.27 11.81
CA PHE A 141 1.77 6.74 10.49
C PHE A 141 1.22 5.59 9.64
N GLU A 142 1.95 4.45 9.60
CA GLU A 142 1.52 3.26 8.86
C GLU A 142 0.16 2.79 9.30
N THR A 143 0.00 2.51 10.60
CA THR A 143 -1.28 2.05 11.15
C THR A 143 -2.43 3.03 10.87
N THR A 144 -2.12 4.34 10.90
CA THR A 144 -3.12 5.38 10.60
C THR A 144 -3.50 5.36 9.12
N LEU A 145 -2.53 5.21 8.22
CA LEU A 145 -2.74 5.04 6.78
C LEU A 145 -3.63 3.83 6.50
N ASP A 146 -3.22 2.68 6.99
CA ASP A 146 -3.89 1.40 6.72
C ASP A 146 -5.36 1.43 7.14
N VAL A 147 -5.64 1.95 8.33
CA VAL A 147 -7.00 2.02 8.87
C VAL A 147 -7.85 3.04 8.09
N GLN A 148 -7.34 4.26 7.90
CA GLN A 148 -8.12 5.31 7.24
C GLN A 148 -8.44 4.96 5.79
N TRP A 149 -7.49 4.35 5.06
CA TRP A 149 -7.69 4.06 3.65
C TRP A 149 -8.35 2.71 3.37
N ALA A 150 -8.23 1.72 4.24
CA ALA A 150 -9.11 0.55 4.20
C ALA A 150 -10.58 0.94 4.44
N HIS A 151 -10.81 1.78 5.47
CA HIS A 151 -12.14 2.33 5.77
C HIS A 151 -12.66 3.20 4.63
N ALA A 152 -11.81 4.05 4.05
CA ALA A 152 -12.19 4.87 2.91
C ALA A 152 -12.71 4.04 1.73
N MET A 153 -12.18 2.87 1.46
CA MET A 153 -12.66 2.02 0.36
C MET A 153 -13.90 1.19 0.73
N ALA A 154 -13.98 0.69 1.97
CA ALA A 154 -15.09 -0.16 2.43
C ALA A 154 -15.68 0.37 3.75
N PRO A 155 -16.47 1.45 3.72
CA PRO A 155 -16.91 2.15 4.93
C PRO A 155 -17.88 1.32 5.80
N GLY A 156 -18.43 0.23 5.29
CA GLY A 156 -19.29 -0.69 6.04
C GLY A 156 -18.55 -1.92 6.57
N ALA A 157 -17.24 -2.05 6.36
CA ALA A 157 -16.44 -3.13 6.92
C ALA A 157 -16.00 -2.80 8.36
N ALA A 158 -15.96 -3.82 9.22
CA ALA A 158 -15.28 -3.73 10.50
C ALA A 158 -13.76 -3.79 10.29
N ILE A 159 -13.00 -3.13 11.16
CA ILE A 159 -11.53 -3.14 11.10
C ILE A 159 -10.98 -3.65 12.42
N ILE A 160 -10.04 -4.60 12.34
CA ILE A 160 -9.26 -5.09 13.47
C ILE A 160 -7.79 -4.86 13.17
N VAL A 161 -7.12 -4.13 14.05
CA VAL A 161 -5.66 -3.94 14.00
C VAL A 161 -5.02 -4.88 15.01
N LEU A 162 -4.11 -5.72 14.56
CA LEU A 162 -3.27 -6.56 15.44
C LEU A 162 -1.89 -5.93 15.53
N THR A 163 -1.44 -5.63 16.76
CA THR A 163 -0.18 -4.92 16.96
C THR A 163 0.88 -5.79 17.63
N SER A 164 2.09 -5.74 17.06
CA SER A 164 3.31 -6.32 17.62
C SER A 164 4.01 -5.33 18.57
N PRO A 165 4.57 -5.79 19.69
CA PRO A 165 5.44 -4.95 20.54
C PRO A 165 6.86 -4.81 19.95
N VAL A 166 7.16 -5.45 18.83
CA VAL A 166 8.46 -5.46 18.14
C VAL A 166 8.30 -4.89 16.74
N ALA A 167 9.20 -3.99 16.33
CA ALA A 167 9.24 -3.53 14.95
C ALA A 167 9.67 -4.66 14.00
N GLU A 168 8.96 -4.80 12.89
CA GLU A 168 9.49 -5.52 11.74
C GLU A 168 10.59 -4.67 11.09
N THR A 169 11.65 -5.33 10.63
CA THR A 169 12.78 -4.74 9.92
C THR A 169 13.35 -5.73 8.92
N GLU A 170 14.44 -5.34 8.23
CA GLU A 170 15.14 -6.27 7.34
C GLU A 170 15.62 -7.54 8.06
N GLY A 171 15.57 -8.66 7.35
CA GLY A 171 15.90 -9.98 7.89
C GLY A 171 14.74 -10.62 8.64
N VAL A 172 15.05 -11.29 9.73
CA VAL A 172 14.05 -12.09 10.48
C VAL A 172 13.43 -11.34 11.66
N GLN A 173 13.88 -10.13 11.97
CA GLN A 173 13.37 -9.38 13.12
C GLN A 173 11.92 -8.96 12.88
N GLY A 174 11.06 -9.21 13.85
CA GLY A 174 9.63 -8.89 13.79
C GLY A 174 8.78 -9.94 13.04
N LEU A 175 9.37 -10.70 12.12
CA LEU A 175 8.63 -11.71 11.35
C LEU A 175 7.99 -12.79 12.24
N PRO A 176 8.65 -13.34 13.28
CA PRO A 176 8.00 -14.30 14.17
C PRO A 176 6.81 -13.73 14.94
N GLU A 177 6.89 -12.45 15.35
CA GLU A 177 5.81 -11.76 16.05
C GLU A 177 4.63 -11.52 15.10
N PHE A 178 4.88 -11.06 13.88
CA PHE A 178 3.82 -10.85 12.89
C PHE A 178 3.15 -12.16 12.51
N LEU A 179 3.91 -13.23 12.31
CA LEU A 179 3.35 -14.57 12.08
C LEU A 179 2.48 -15.04 13.25
N ALA A 180 2.87 -14.72 14.49
CA ALA A 180 2.06 -15.04 15.65
C ALA A 180 0.74 -14.26 15.68
N LEU A 181 0.74 -12.98 15.24
CA LEU A 181 -0.47 -12.17 15.08
C LEU A 181 -1.39 -12.72 13.98
N GLU A 182 -0.82 -13.11 12.87
CA GLU A 182 -1.57 -13.70 11.75
C GLU A 182 -2.19 -15.05 12.15
N LYS A 183 -1.42 -15.92 12.83
CA LYS A 183 -1.95 -17.16 13.41
C LYS A 183 -3.09 -16.86 14.40
N TYR A 184 -2.93 -15.84 15.24
CA TYR A 184 -3.97 -15.38 16.15
C TYR A 184 -5.23 -14.96 15.39
N ALA A 185 -5.10 -14.23 14.27
CA ALA A 185 -6.24 -13.84 13.44
C ALA A 185 -7.05 -15.05 12.95
N LEU A 186 -6.37 -16.06 12.41
CA LEU A 186 -7.05 -17.29 11.94
C LEU A 186 -7.63 -18.12 13.09
N ASP A 187 -6.89 -18.31 14.16
CA ASP A 187 -7.31 -19.14 15.31
C ASP A 187 -8.54 -18.57 16.01
N HIS A 188 -8.72 -17.24 15.97
CA HIS A 188 -9.86 -16.55 16.54
C HIS A 188 -10.93 -16.13 15.52
N HIS A 189 -10.75 -16.53 14.24
CA HIS A 189 -11.69 -16.21 13.15
C HIS A 189 -12.02 -14.71 13.05
N LEU A 190 -11.01 -13.83 13.18
CA LEU A 190 -11.21 -12.40 13.28
C LEU A 190 -11.71 -11.74 11.99
N GLY A 191 -11.33 -12.29 10.84
CA GLY A 191 -11.74 -11.77 9.53
C GLY A 191 -11.38 -12.71 8.39
N LYS A 192 -11.77 -12.32 7.18
CA LYS A 192 -11.47 -13.07 5.94
C LYS A 192 -10.57 -12.31 4.99
N ILE A 193 -10.04 -11.17 5.43
CA ILE A 193 -9.14 -10.31 4.67
C ILE A 193 -8.02 -9.86 5.60
N ILE A 194 -6.76 -10.10 5.22
CA ILE A 194 -5.57 -9.65 5.93
C ILE A 194 -4.81 -8.69 5.01
N SER A 195 -4.51 -7.49 5.51
CA SER A 195 -3.67 -6.48 4.85
C SER A 195 -2.34 -6.36 5.55
N GLN A 196 -1.26 -6.33 4.77
CA GLN A 196 0.12 -6.27 5.23
C GLN A 196 0.85 -5.15 4.49
N SER A 197 1.18 -4.09 5.22
CA SER A 197 1.93 -2.93 4.69
C SER A 197 3.35 -2.93 5.24
N TRP A 198 4.03 -4.06 5.13
CA TRP A 198 5.40 -4.27 5.62
C TRP A 198 6.16 -5.25 4.73
N ALA A 199 7.48 -5.20 4.80
CA ALA A 199 8.31 -6.00 3.90
C ALA A 199 9.74 -6.17 4.41
N ALA A 200 10.29 -7.37 4.19
CA ALA A 200 11.74 -7.63 4.25
C ALA A 200 12.25 -8.04 2.86
N THR A 201 13.39 -7.51 2.45
CA THR A 201 14.04 -7.93 1.20
C THR A 201 14.33 -9.44 1.24
N GLU A 202 13.89 -10.21 0.22
CA GLU A 202 14.09 -11.67 0.19
C GLU A 202 15.53 -12.10 0.47
N ASN A 203 16.50 -11.35 -0.05
CA ASN A 203 17.93 -11.68 0.06
C ASN A 203 18.43 -11.61 1.49
N THR A 204 17.80 -10.81 2.35
CA THR A 204 18.12 -10.75 3.79
C THR A 204 17.68 -11.98 4.55
N LEU A 205 16.79 -12.80 3.98
CA LEU A 205 16.29 -14.05 4.51
C LEU A 205 17.08 -15.30 4.03
N PHE A 206 18.09 -15.11 3.18
CA PHE A 206 18.89 -16.24 2.70
C PHE A 206 19.74 -16.87 3.83
N PRO A 207 20.01 -18.19 3.76
CA PRO A 207 20.82 -18.87 4.76
C PRO A 207 22.21 -18.25 4.96
N GLY A 208 22.78 -17.65 3.91
CA GLY A 208 24.08 -16.95 3.97
C GLY A 208 24.05 -15.63 4.74
N VAL A 209 22.87 -15.05 4.96
CA VAL A 209 22.65 -13.76 5.65
C VAL A 209 21.96 -13.99 6.99
N ALA A 210 20.77 -14.60 6.99
CA ALA A 210 19.95 -14.83 8.18
C ALA A 210 20.28 -16.16 8.89
N GLY A 211 21.26 -16.93 8.42
CA GLY A 211 21.49 -18.26 8.94
C GLY A 211 20.29 -19.21 8.69
N PRO A 212 20.12 -20.26 9.49
CA PRO A 212 19.00 -21.19 9.31
C PRO A 212 17.62 -20.60 9.65
N GLN A 213 17.57 -19.46 10.33
CA GLN A 213 16.32 -18.83 10.76
C GLN A 213 15.53 -18.25 9.58
N GLY A 214 16.21 -17.69 8.57
CA GLY A 214 15.55 -17.13 7.39
C GLY A 214 14.68 -18.16 6.65
N PRO A 215 15.23 -19.29 6.15
CA PRO A 215 14.42 -20.33 5.51
C PRO A 215 13.36 -20.94 6.43
N GLN A 216 13.62 -21.02 7.75
CA GLN A 216 12.65 -21.53 8.71
C GLN A 216 11.44 -20.62 8.81
N VAL A 217 11.63 -19.32 8.98
CA VAL A 217 10.52 -18.36 9.10
C VAL A 217 9.70 -18.33 7.81
N ILE A 218 10.36 -18.36 6.63
CA ILE A 218 9.66 -18.45 5.33
C ILE A 218 8.79 -19.72 5.29
N ALA A 219 9.31 -20.87 5.67
CA ALA A 219 8.55 -22.12 5.66
C ALA A 219 7.34 -22.08 6.62
N GLU A 220 7.46 -21.40 7.77
CA GLU A 220 6.37 -21.21 8.71
C GLU A 220 5.29 -20.26 8.16
N TYR A 221 5.68 -19.19 7.46
CA TYR A 221 4.75 -18.30 6.76
C TYR A 221 4.03 -19.00 5.62
N GLU A 222 4.75 -19.78 4.80
CA GLU A 222 4.11 -20.53 3.71
C GLU A 222 3.08 -21.53 4.24
N ALA A 223 3.36 -22.19 5.37
CA ALA A 223 2.39 -23.06 6.02
C ALA A 223 1.16 -22.28 6.53
N PHE A 224 1.37 -21.07 7.04
CA PHE A 224 0.30 -20.18 7.46
C PHE A 224 -0.53 -19.72 6.25
N TYR A 225 0.08 -19.23 5.18
CA TYR A 225 -0.62 -18.77 3.97
C TYR A 225 -1.39 -19.89 3.28
N ALA A 226 -0.84 -21.10 3.27
CA ALA A 226 -1.58 -22.27 2.79
C ALA A 226 -2.82 -22.57 3.63
N ARG A 227 -2.74 -22.41 4.95
CA ARG A 227 -3.89 -22.52 5.85
C ARG A 227 -4.89 -21.38 5.59
N ALA A 228 -4.44 -20.14 5.45
CA ALA A 228 -5.30 -18.98 5.13
C ALA A 228 -6.08 -19.20 3.83
N ALA A 229 -5.39 -19.67 2.77
CA ALA A 229 -6.03 -20.00 1.50
C ALA A 229 -7.07 -21.13 1.66
N ALA A 230 -6.77 -22.19 2.41
CA ALA A 230 -7.71 -23.29 2.68
C ALA A 230 -8.93 -22.84 3.51
N GLU A 231 -8.79 -21.81 4.35
CA GLU A 231 -9.88 -21.22 5.13
C GLU A 231 -10.61 -20.09 4.41
N ASN A 232 -10.34 -19.88 3.12
CA ASN A 232 -10.87 -18.80 2.28
C ASN A 232 -10.58 -17.41 2.88
N VAL A 233 -9.37 -17.18 3.34
CA VAL A 233 -8.86 -15.88 3.76
C VAL A 233 -8.01 -15.29 2.65
N THR A 234 -8.30 -14.05 2.27
CA THR A 234 -7.48 -13.27 1.35
C THR A 234 -6.34 -12.62 2.12
N VAL A 235 -5.11 -12.77 1.63
CA VAL A 235 -3.94 -12.10 2.18
C VAL A 235 -3.32 -11.20 1.11
N LEU A 236 -3.18 -9.91 1.43
CA LEU A 236 -2.58 -8.91 0.56
C LEU A 236 -1.29 -8.38 1.20
N ALA A 237 -0.35 -7.98 0.38
CA ALA A 237 0.87 -7.33 0.85
C ALA A 237 1.38 -6.25 -0.11
N ALA A 238 1.86 -5.15 0.42
CA ALA A 238 2.59 -4.13 -0.31
C ALA A 238 3.88 -4.69 -0.92
N ALA A 239 4.18 -4.35 -2.18
CA ALA A 239 5.33 -4.91 -2.90
C ALA A 239 6.64 -4.17 -2.61
N GLY A 240 6.58 -2.98 -1.99
CA GLY A 240 7.72 -2.14 -1.62
C GLY A 240 7.84 -0.85 -2.42
N ASP A 241 8.71 0.04 -1.97
CA ASP A 241 8.74 1.45 -2.36
C ASP A 241 10.05 1.89 -3.01
N THR A 242 10.94 0.95 -3.28
CA THR A 242 12.24 1.22 -3.88
C THR A 242 12.46 0.51 -5.21
N GLY A 243 11.35 0.21 -5.88
CA GLY A 243 11.35 -0.47 -7.19
C GLY A 243 12.02 -1.84 -7.11
N SER A 244 12.97 -2.07 -8.01
CA SER A 244 13.82 -3.27 -8.01
C SER A 244 15.03 -3.17 -7.05
N ALA A 245 15.27 -1.98 -6.45
CA ALA A 245 16.41 -1.74 -5.57
C ALA A 245 15.97 -1.83 -4.12
N ASN A 246 16.18 -2.97 -3.46
CA ASN A 246 15.87 -3.11 -2.04
C ASN A 246 17.14 -3.12 -1.19
N VAL A 247 16.97 -2.93 0.11
CA VAL A 247 18.09 -2.76 1.05
C VAL A 247 18.62 -4.09 1.56
N GLU A 248 19.90 -4.07 1.99
CA GLU A 248 20.55 -5.16 2.71
C GLU A 248 20.12 -5.16 4.20
N SER A 249 20.61 -6.12 4.96
CA SER A 249 20.24 -6.29 6.38
C SER A 249 20.60 -5.12 7.29
N ASP A 250 21.38 -4.15 6.81
CA ASP A 250 21.69 -2.92 7.55
C ASP A 250 20.61 -1.83 7.36
N SER A 251 19.62 -2.10 6.52
CA SER A 251 18.51 -1.18 6.16
C SER A 251 18.96 0.16 5.56
N VAL A 252 20.17 0.23 5.05
CA VAL A 252 20.78 1.45 4.48
C VAL A 252 21.46 1.19 3.14
N THR A 253 22.21 0.08 3.04
CA THR A 253 22.90 -0.31 1.81
C THR A 253 21.93 -0.98 0.85
N PHE A 254 21.93 -0.58 -0.42
CA PHE A 254 21.10 -1.20 -1.45
C PHE A 254 21.84 -2.31 -2.18
N TYR A 255 21.14 -3.40 -2.48
CA TYR A 255 21.63 -4.38 -3.44
C TYR A 255 21.87 -3.73 -4.80
N THR A 256 22.92 -4.15 -5.51
CA THR A 256 23.28 -3.61 -6.83
C THR A 256 22.63 -4.36 -8.00
N PHE A 257 21.71 -5.25 -7.70
CA PHE A 257 20.96 -6.09 -8.64
C PHE A 257 19.49 -6.18 -8.20
N PRO A 258 18.57 -6.53 -9.12
CA PRO A 258 17.15 -6.58 -8.79
C PRO A 258 16.84 -7.59 -7.69
N THR A 259 16.04 -7.15 -6.73
CA THR A 259 15.53 -7.94 -5.61
C THR A 259 14.04 -7.67 -5.44
N VAL A 260 13.35 -8.51 -4.70
CA VAL A 260 11.94 -8.35 -4.36
C VAL A 260 11.74 -8.53 -2.85
N ASN A 261 10.57 -8.17 -2.37
CA ASN A 261 10.23 -8.18 -0.95
C ASN A 261 9.32 -9.36 -0.59
N PHE A 262 9.57 -9.94 0.57
CA PHE A 262 8.69 -10.83 1.30
C PHE A 262 7.86 -9.99 2.30
N PRO A 263 6.54 -10.23 2.50
CA PRO A 263 5.78 -11.40 2.08
C PRO A 263 5.12 -11.29 0.70
N ALA A 264 5.21 -10.16 0.01
CA ALA A 264 4.60 -9.96 -1.32
C ALA A 264 5.07 -11.01 -2.35
N SER A 265 6.31 -11.50 -2.23
CA SER A 265 6.85 -12.53 -3.13
C SER A 265 6.30 -13.94 -2.87
N SER A 266 5.63 -14.20 -1.74
CA SER A 266 4.97 -15.49 -1.52
C SER A 266 3.94 -15.78 -2.62
N PRO A 267 3.94 -17.00 -3.20
CA PRO A 267 2.95 -17.37 -4.20
C PRO A 267 1.51 -17.47 -3.66
N LEU A 268 1.32 -17.41 -2.34
CA LEU A 268 0.01 -17.50 -1.68
C LEU A 268 -0.50 -16.14 -1.18
N VAL A 269 0.25 -15.08 -1.43
CA VAL A 269 -0.10 -13.70 -1.09
C VAL A 269 -0.41 -12.93 -2.38
N THR A 270 -1.37 -12.03 -2.36
CA THR A 270 -1.63 -11.09 -3.46
C THR A 270 -0.75 -9.87 -3.28
N ALA A 271 0.24 -9.71 -4.14
CA ALA A 271 1.19 -8.61 -4.10
C ALA A 271 0.61 -7.35 -4.77
N VAL A 272 0.67 -6.22 -4.09
CA VAL A 272 0.18 -4.93 -4.58
C VAL A 272 1.35 -4.00 -4.86
N GLY A 273 1.57 -3.71 -6.15
CA GLY A 273 2.59 -2.78 -6.63
C GLY A 273 2.14 -1.32 -6.63
N GLY A 274 3.04 -0.43 -7.06
CA GLY A 274 2.82 1.01 -7.06
C GLY A 274 2.72 1.64 -8.43
N THR A 275 1.75 2.53 -8.62
CA THR A 275 1.55 3.34 -9.82
C THR A 275 1.48 4.83 -9.51
N SER A 276 1.63 5.65 -10.54
CA SER A 276 1.47 7.10 -10.50
C SER A 276 0.17 7.45 -11.22
N LEU A 277 -0.88 7.71 -10.46
CA LEU A 277 -2.20 8.09 -10.96
C LEU A 277 -2.26 9.58 -11.27
N MET A 278 -2.74 9.92 -12.45
CA MET A 278 -3.15 11.27 -12.80
C MET A 278 -4.67 11.32 -12.91
N ALA A 279 -5.32 12.08 -12.04
CA ALA A 279 -6.74 12.37 -12.08
C ALA A 279 -6.98 13.87 -12.06
N ASP A 280 -8.14 14.32 -12.54
CA ASP A 280 -8.54 15.71 -12.40
C ASP A 280 -9.10 16.00 -10.99
N THR A 281 -9.44 17.26 -10.72
CA THR A 281 -9.99 17.72 -9.42
C THR A 281 -11.39 17.17 -9.08
N SER A 282 -11.95 16.34 -9.93
CA SER A 282 -13.19 15.59 -9.68
C SER A 282 -12.91 14.09 -9.52
N GLY A 283 -11.63 13.69 -9.54
CA GLY A 283 -11.20 12.30 -9.49
C GLY A 283 -11.34 11.54 -10.82
N ASN A 284 -11.70 12.21 -11.93
CA ASN A 284 -11.76 11.49 -13.20
C ASN A 284 -10.37 11.05 -13.66
N TYR A 285 -10.23 9.76 -13.91
CA TYR A 285 -8.99 9.16 -14.40
C TYR A 285 -8.53 9.79 -15.70
N GLN A 286 -7.26 10.17 -15.78
CA GLN A 286 -6.63 10.72 -16.97
C GLN A 286 -5.56 9.80 -17.54
N SER A 287 -4.64 9.34 -16.71
CA SER A 287 -3.57 8.42 -17.08
C SER A 287 -2.94 7.79 -15.85
N GLU A 288 -2.20 6.71 -16.06
CA GLU A 288 -1.46 6.04 -15.01
C GLU A 288 -0.19 5.40 -15.57
N THR A 289 0.89 5.46 -14.80
CA THR A 289 2.19 4.90 -15.17
C THR A 289 2.77 4.11 -13.99
N VAL A 290 3.84 3.35 -14.22
CA VAL A 290 4.62 2.80 -13.09
C VAL A 290 5.04 3.93 -12.16
N TRP A 291 4.87 3.76 -10.86
CA TRP A 291 5.46 4.69 -9.90
C TRP A 291 6.99 4.64 -9.97
N ASN A 292 7.58 5.76 -10.32
CA ASN A 292 9.02 6.03 -10.26
C ASN A 292 9.22 7.53 -10.41
N ASP A 293 9.22 8.27 -9.32
CA ASP A 293 9.26 9.73 -9.28
C ASP A 293 10.59 10.29 -8.76
N GLY A 294 11.58 9.42 -8.59
CA GLY A 294 12.89 9.74 -8.04
C GLY A 294 12.90 9.82 -6.51
N SER A 295 11.74 9.74 -5.89
CA SER A 295 11.55 9.69 -4.44
C SER A 295 11.36 8.27 -3.95
N GLY A 296 10.67 7.48 -4.76
CA GLY A 296 10.40 6.08 -4.60
C GLY A 296 10.06 5.48 -5.96
N ALA A 297 9.79 4.17 -5.95
CA ALA A 297 9.35 3.42 -7.11
C ALA A 297 8.58 2.17 -6.66
N GLY A 298 7.57 1.77 -7.43
CA GLY A 298 6.76 0.59 -7.14
C GLY A 298 7.57 -0.70 -7.14
N GLY A 299 7.50 -1.45 -6.03
CA GLY A 299 8.19 -2.73 -5.88
C GLY A 299 7.68 -3.76 -6.88
N GLY A 300 8.59 -4.60 -7.37
CA GLY A 300 8.27 -5.64 -8.33
C GLY A 300 9.50 -6.27 -8.94
N GLY A 301 9.33 -7.46 -9.50
CA GLY A 301 10.43 -8.21 -10.08
C GLY A 301 10.21 -9.72 -10.00
N ILE A 302 11.33 -10.45 -9.92
CA ILE A 302 11.35 -11.91 -9.95
C ILE A 302 11.96 -12.44 -8.65
N SER A 303 11.20 -13.25 -7.93
CA SER A 303 11.64 -13.89 -6.69
C SER A 303 12.87 -14.78 -6.93
N GLN A 304 13.79 -14.76 -6.00
CA GLN A 304 14.91 -15.68 -5.99
C GLN A 304 14.61 -16.93 -5.14
N ILE A 305 13.63 -16.86 -4.25
CA ILE A 305 13.21 -17.94 -3.35
C ILE A 305 12.15 -18.81 -4.01
N PHE A 306 11.05 -18.22 -4.43
CA PHE A 306 9.84 -18.94 -4.82
C PHE A 306 9.85 -19.37 -6.29
N GLN A 307 9.31 -20.58 -6.53
CA GLN A 307 9.09 -21.07 -7.89
C GLN A 307 7.85 -20.44 -8.50
N GLU A 308 7.80 -20.40 -9.84
CA GLU A 308 6.64 -19.94 -10.60
C GLU A 308 5.39 -20.75 -10.21
N PRO A 309 4.35 -20.12 -9.64
CA PRO A 309 3.14 -20.82 -9.24
C PRO A 309 2.29 -21.21 -10.45
N PHE A 310 1.43 -22.22 -10.26
CA PHE A 310 0.60 -22.77 -11.32
C PHE A 310 -0.25 -21.73 -12.05
N TYR A 311 -0.77 -20.74 -11.32
CA TYR A 311 -1.60 -19.71 -11.93
C TYR A 311 -0.81 -18.76 -12.85
N GLN A 312 0.48 -18.51 -12.59
CA GLN A 312 1.36 -17.80 -13.52
C GLN A 312 1.74 -18.70 -14.72
N LEU A 313 2.14 -19.92 -14.44
CA LEU A 313 2.55 -20.89 -15.46
C LEU A 313 1.46 -21.16 -16.51
N PHE A 314 0.19 -21.20 -16.12
CA PHE A 314 -0.93 -21.49 -17.03
C PHE A 314 -1.57 -20.24 -17.65
N SER A 315 -1.37 -19.06 -17.07
CA SER A 315 -2.05 -17.83 -17.50
C SER A 315 -1.15 -16.86 -18.25
N LEU A 316 0.15 -16.86 -17.96
CA LEU A 316 1.06 -15.87 -18.56
C LEU A 316 1.54 -16.31 -19.97
N PRO A 317 1.75 -15.36 -20.89
CA PRO A 317 2.28 -15.63 -22.20
C PRO A 317 3.70 -16.24 -22.14
N LYS A 318 4.07 -17.03 -23.15
CA LYS A 318 5.35 -17.75 -23.15
C LYS A 318 6.59 -16.86 -23.05
N HIS A 319 6.55 -15.64 -23.56
CA HIS A 319 7.67 -14.70 -23.44
C HIS A 319 7.86 -14.24 -22.00
N VAL A 320 6.77 -13.95 -21.27
CA VAL A 320 6.81 -13.61 -19.84
C VAL A 320 7.32 -14.80 -19.02
N GLN A 321 6.81 -16.01 -19.25
CA GLN A 321 7.32 -17.22 -18.59
C GLN A 321 8.83 -17.43 -18.80
N THR A 322 9.32 -17.06 -20.00
CA THR A 322 10.75 -17.14 -20.31
C THR A 322 11.55 -16.12 -19.50
N GLU A 323 11.01 -14.91 -19.32
CA GLU A 323 11.60 -13.87 -18.48
C GLU A 323 11.61 -14.28 -17.00
N LEU A 324 10.51 -14.85 -16.51
CA LEU A 324 10.42 -15.35 -15.13
C LEU A 324 11.39 -16.51 -14.84
N GLY A 325 11.78 -17.26 -15.84
CA GLY A 325 12.74 -18.35 -15.70
C GLY A 325 12.29 -19.45 -14.73
N GLY A 326 10.97 -19.66 -14.60
CA GLY A 326 10.38 -20.63 -13.67
C GLY A 326 10.30 -20.13 -12.21
N LYS A 327 10.38 -18.81 -12.01
CA LYS A 327 10.29 -18.16 -10.70
C LYS A 327 9.01 -17.32 -10.59
N ARG A 328 8.58 -17.10 -9.35
CA ARG A 328 7.46 -16.21 -9.02
C ARG A 328 7.78 -14.78 -9.46
N GLY A 329 6.91 -14.17 -10.27
CA GLY A 329 6.96 -12.76 -10.63
C GLY A 329 5.94 -11.96 -9.81
N ILE A 330 6.31 -10.79 -9.34
CA ILE A 330 5.45 -9.83 -8.62
C ILE A 330 5.55 -8.43 -9.24
N PRO A 331 4.54 -7.54 -9.05
CA PRO A 331 3.31 -7.73 -8.28
C PRO A 331 2.25 -8.52 -9.04
N ASP A 332 1.12 -8.83 -8.37
CA ASP A 332 -0.06 -9.41 -9.03
C ASP A 332 -0.95 -8.33 -9.60
N VAL A 333 -1.17 -7.28 -8.83
CA VAL A 333 -1.94 -6.08 -9.15
C VAL A 333 -1.20 -4.85 -8.62
N SER A 334 -1.66 -3.66 -8.98
CA SER A 334 -1.10 -2.41 -8.49
C SER A 334 -2.18 -1.43 -8.05
N TYR A 335 -1.74 -0.35 -7.43
CA TYR A 335 -2.58 0.77 -7.01
C TYR A 335 -1.75 2.06 -6.99
N HIS A 336 -2.41 3.22 -6.88
CA HIS A 336 -1.74 4.49 -6.65
C HIS A 336 -0.78 4.42 -5.47
N ALA A 337 0.39 5.05 -5.58
CA ALA A 337 1.44 4.99 -4.55
C ALA A 337 2.44 6.15 -4.63
N ASP A 338 2.37 7.03 -5.63
CA ASP A 338 3.44 7.97 -5.93
C ASP A 338 3.54 9.13 -4.92
N CYS A 339 4.78 9.68 -4.79
CA CYS A 339 5.08 10.79 -3.90
C CYS A 339 5.04 12.15 -4.61
N VAL A 340 4.24 12.29 -5.64
CA VAL A 340 4.00 13.54 -6.39
C VAL A 340 2.50 13.87 -6.40
N ASN A 341 1.66 12.84 -6.46
CA ASN A 341 0.21 12.93 -6.40
C ASN A 341 -0.24 12.21 -5.12
N PHE A 342 -0.23 12.89 -4.01
CA PHE A 342 -0.39 12.29 -2.69
C PHE A 342 -1.83 11.91 -2.36
N ILE A 343 -1.98 11.02 -1.39
CA ILE A 343 -3.16 10.94 -0.54
C ILE A 343 -2.87 11.61 0.82
N LEU A 344 -3.90 11.78 1.64
CA LEU A 344 -3.77 12.39 2.95
C LEU A 344 -4.21 11.43 4.05
N VAL A 345 -3.52 11.50 5.18
CA VAL A 345 -3.97 10.92 6.45
C VAL A 345 -4.08 12.00 7.50
N TYR A 346 -5.02 11.85 8.44
CA TYR A 346 -5.06 12.71 9.62
C TYR A 346 -4.37 12.01 10.78
N VAL A 347 -3.44 12.70 11.44
CA VAL A 347 -2.72 12.19 12.61
C VAL A 347 -2.84 13.14 13.81
N GLY A 348 -3.14 12.60 14.98
CA GLY A 348 -3.22 13.29 16.25
C GLY A 348 -2.09 12.95 17.23
N PHE A 349 -1.26 11.94 16.92
CA PHE A 349 -0.21 11.46 17.82
C PHE A 349 1.05 12.31 17.87
N LEU A 350 1.13 13.40 17.10
CA LEU A 350 2.25 14.35 17.12
C LEU A 350 1.86 15.62 17.89
N PRO A 351 2.23 15.75 19.18
CA PRO A 351 1.78 16.88 20.01
C PRO A 351 2.16 18.24 19.42
N GLY A 352 1.17 19.10 19.18
CA GLY A 352 1.35 20.43 18.57
C GLY A 352 1.60 20.42 17.06
N ALA A 353 1.54 19.24 16.45
CA ALA A 353 1.66 19.05 15.01
C ALA A 353 0.54 18.14 14.44
N GLU A 354 -0.59 18.07 15.15
CA GLU A 354 -1.77 17.33 14.69
C GLU A 354 -2.28 17.92 13.37
N GLY A 355 -2.75 17.08 12.46
CA GLY A 355 -3.28 17.55 11.17
C GLY A 355 -3.21 16.52 10.05
N TYR A 356 -3.47 16.99 8.83
CA TYR A 356 -3.38 16.17 7.63
C TYR A 356 -1.95 16.15 7.09
N TYR A 357 -1.50 14.97 6.72
CA TYR A 357 -0.16 14.71 6.20
C TYR A 357 -0.22 14.03 4.84
N PHE A 358 0.69 14.40 3.95
CA PHE A 358 0.91 13.74 2.68
C PHE A 358 1.54 12.38 2.89
N ILE A 359 0.97 11.36 2.29
CA ILE A 359 1.45 9.99 2.33
C ILE A 359 1.61 9.48 0.91
N CYS A 360 2.55 8.56 0.72
CA CYS A 360 2.81 7.81 -0.49
C CYS A 360 3.43 6.46 -0.15
N GLY A 361 3.48 5.54 -1.10
CA GLY A 361 4.03 4.21 -0.93
C GLY A 361 3.06 3.10 -1.31
N THR A 362 3.54 1.91 -1.58
CA THR A 362 2.70 0.73 -1.88
C THR A 362 1.85 0.31 -0.68
N SER A 363 2.18 0.82 0.51
CA SER A 363 1.36 0.74 1.72
C SER A 363 -0.03 1.38 1.58
N GLU A 364 -0.21 2.33 0.65
CA GLU A 364 -1.56 2.82 0.30
C GLU A 364 -2.38 1.73 -0.38
N GLY A 365 -1.74 0.95 -1.24
CA GLY A 365 -2.41 0.01 -2.13
C GLY A 365 -2.97 -1.20 -1.39
N SER A 366 -2.23 -1.79 -0.45
CA SER A 366 -2.63 -2.99 0.26
C SER A 366 -3.95 -2.83 1.03
N PRO A 367 -4.11 -1.82 1.91
CA PRO A 367 -5.36 -1.60 2.64
C PRO A 367 -6.52 -1.19 1.73
N GLN A 368 -6.26 -0.44 0.66
CA GLN A 368 -7.30 -0.07 -0.29
C GLN A 368 -7.80 -1.27 -1.09
N TRP A 369 -6.91 -2.17 -1.53
CA TRP A 369 -7.30 -3.45 -2.10
C TRP A 369 -8.05 -4.34 -1.10
N ALA A 370 -7.68 -4.31 0.19
CA ALA A 370 -8.42 -5.02 1.23
C ALA A 370 -9.86 -4.50 1.34
N GLY A 371 -10.07 -3.19 1.24
CA GLY A 371 -11.39 -2.57 1.14
C GLY A 371 -12.16 -3.03 -0.10
N ILE A 372 -11.52 -3.00 -1.27
CA ILE A 372 -12.13 -3.52 -2.52
C ILE A 372 -12.55 -4.98 -2.38
N VAL A 373 -11.70 -5.82 -1.78
CA VAL A 373 -12.02 -7.23 -1.53
C VAL A 373 -13.20 -7.36 -0.56
N ALA A 374 -13.34 -6.48 0.43
CA ALA A 374 -14.49 -6.49 1.33
C ALA A 374 -15.81 -6.19 0.57
N ASP A 375 -15.79 -5.22 -0.33
CA ASP A 375 -16.92 -4.91 -1.20
C ASP A 375 -17.27 -6.08 -2.14
N LEU A 376 -16.27 -6.70 -2.73
CA LEU A 376 -16.42 -7.85 -3.61
C LEU A 376 -16.89 -9.10 -2.86
N ASN A 377 -16.46 -9.33 -1.62
CA ASN A 377 -16.96 -10.39 -0.76
C ASN A 377 -18.46 -10.19 -0.44
N GLN A 378 -18.85 -8.94 -0.14
CA GLN A 378 -20.27 -8.60 0.05
C GLN A 378 -21.06 -8.83 -1.22
N TYR A 379 -20.56 -8.41 -2.37
CA TYR A 379 -21.19 -8.64 -3.68
C TYR A 379 -21.37 -10.14 -3.98
N ALA A 380 -20.33 -10.92 -3.76
CA ALA A 380 -20.36 -12.37 -4.00
C ALA A 380 -21.16 -13.15 -2.94
N GLY A 381 -21.53 -12.52 -1.81
CA GLY A 381 -22.19 -13.18 -0.69
C GLY A 381 -21.32 -14.24 0.01
N ARG A 382 -20.01 -14.24 -0.25
CA ARG A 382 -19.02 -15.18 0.31
C ARG A 382 -17.61 -14.60 0.28
N PRO A 383 -16.69 -15.07 1.11
CA PRO A 383 -15.28 -14.75 0.96
C PRO A 383 -14.73 -15.23 -0.39
N LEU A 384 -13.94 -14.40 -1.05
CA LEU A 384 -13.24 -14.76 -2.29
C LEU A 384 -12.01 -15.63 -2.02
N GLY A 385 -11.42 -15.50 -0.84
CA GLY A 385 -10.27 -16.28 -0.42
C GLY A 385 -8.99 -15.96 -1.20
N PHE A 386 -8.24 -16.96 -1.59
CA PHE A 386 -7.00 -16.80 -2.33
C PHE A 386 -7.24 -16.25 -3.74
N LEU A 387 -6.92 -14.98 -3.98
CA LEU A 387 -7.33 -14.24 -5.18
C LEU A 387 -6.51 -14.57 -6.43
N ASN A 388 -5.21 -14.87 -6.31
CA ASN A 388 -4.31 -14.94 -7.45
C ASN A 388 -4.80 -15.87 -8.57
N PRO A 389 -5.28 -17.10 -8.33
CA PRO A 389 -5.79 -17.94 -9.40
C PRO A 389 -6.91 -17.29 -10.22
N THR A 390 -7.81 -16.57 -9.54
CA THR A 390 -8.92 -15.86 -10.19
C THR A 390 -8.42 -14.65 -10.98
N LEU A 391 -7.54 -13.83 -10.40
CA LEU A 391 -6.95 -12.67 -11.08
C LEU A 391 -6.22 -13.07 -12.37
N TYR A 392 -5.42 -14.13 -12.29
CA TYR A 392 -4.65 -14.63 -13.44
C TYR A 392 -5.54 -15.29 -14.49
N ALA A 393 -6.57 -16.01 -14.10
CA ALA A 393 -7.54 -16.58 -15.05
C ALA A 393 -8.30 -15.47 -15.79
N VAL A 394 -8.75 -14.43 -15.08
CA VAL A 394 -9.42 -13.26 -15.67
C VAL A 394 -8.48 -12.51 -16.62
N GLY A 395 -7.24 -12.28 -16.20
CA GLY A 395 -6.22 -11.63 -17.01
C GLY A 395 -5.93 -12.39 -18.30
N ALA A 396 -5.73 -13.70 -18.24
CA ALA A 396 -5.46 -14.57 -19.40
C ALA A 396 -6.62 -14.59 -20.40
N LEU A 397 -7.84 -14.45 -19.94
CA LEU A 397 -9.03 -14.38 -20.81
C LEU A 397 -9.25 -12.98 -21.40
N GLY A 398 -8.37 -12.03 -21.14
CA GLY A 398 -8.52 -10.63 -21.55
C GLY A 398 -9.56 -9.86 -20.74
N GLY A 399 -10.10 -10.49 -19.69
CA GLY A 399 -11.13 -9.89 -18.84
C GLY A 399 -10.59 -8.80 -17.92
N PHE A 400 -9.26 -8.74 -17.68
CA PHE A 400 -8.71 -7.67 -16.83
C PHE A 400 -8.95 -6.27 -17.44
N GLY A 401 -8.95 -6.16 -18.77
CA GLY A 401 -9.32 -4.91 -19.45
C GLY A 401 -10.77 -4.45 -19.24
N GLN A 402 -11.63 -5.29 -18.65
CA GLN A 402 -13.00 -4.93 -18.26
C GLN A 402 -13.07 -4.48 -16.78
N PHE A 403 -12.22 -5.04 -15.91
CA PHE A 403 -12.21 -4.83 -14.47
C PHE A 403 -10.94 -4.19 -13.94
N GLY A 404 -10.02 -3.86 -14.83
CA GLY A 404 -8.74 -3.23 -14.52
C GLY A 404 -8.22 -2.40 -15.68
N ARG A 405 -7.18 -1.65 -15.40
CA ARG A 405 -6.40 -0.88 -16.38
C ARG A 405 -5.01 -1.46 -16.48
N ASP A 406 -4.66 -1.88 -17.68
CA ASP A 406 -3.32 -2.34 -18.01
C ASP A 406 -2.35 -1.14 -18.06
N ILE A 407 -1.32 -1.16 -17.24
CA ILE A 407 -0.31 -0.10 -17.18
C ILE A 407 0.81 -0.48 -18.15
N THR A 408 1.07 0.37 -19.13
CA THR A 408 1.99 0.06 -20.23
C THR A 408 3.12 1.07 -20.37
N VAL A 409 3.26 1.99 -19.43
CA VAL A 409 4.23 3.09 -19.47
C VAL A 409 5.01 3.17 -18.17
N GLY A 410 6.33 3.25 -18.27
CA GLY A 410 7.23 3.42 -17.15
C GLY A 410 8.08 2.20 -16.86
N THR A 411 8.88 2.31 -15.80
CA THR A 411 9.78 1.25 -15.32
C THR A 411 10.00 1.43 -13.83
N ASN A 412 10.19 0.34 -13.11
CA ASN A 412 10.53 0.37 -11.69
C ASN A 412 12.05 0.29 -11.42
N ALA A 413 12.89 0.54 -12.43
CA ALA A 413 14.33 0.69 -12.24
C ALA A 413 14.62 1.87 -11.31
N PHE A 414 15.35 1.66 -10.23
CA PHE A 414 15.56 2.68 -9.21
C PHE A 414 16.99 2.65 -8.66
N LEU A 415 17.52 3.81 -8.24
CA LEU A 415 18.87 3.98 -7.66
C LEU A 415 20.01 3.33 -8.46
N GLY A 416 19.86 3.29 -9.80
CA GLY A 416 20.85 2.69 -10.68
C GLY A 416 20.76 1.16 -10.79
N VAL A 417 19.85 0.52 -10.09
CA VAL A 417 19.55 -0.90 -10.23
C VAL A 417 18.60 -1.08 -11.43
N PRO A 418 18.92 -2.00 -12.37
CA PRO A 418 18.01 -2.32 -13.47
C PRO A 418 16.66 -2.81 -12.94
N GLY A 419 15.59 -2.37 -13.58
CA GLY A 419 14.23 -2.79 -13.24
C GLY A 419 13.51 -3.38 -14.44
N TYR A 420 12.20 -3.47 -14.30
CA TYR A 420 11.29 -4.02 -15.29
C TYR A 420 10.46 -2.89 -15.90
N SER A 421 10.19 -3.00 -17.19
CA SER A 421 9.33 -2.03 -17.87
C SER A 421 7.90 -2.52 -17.89
N ALA A 422 6.95 -1.60 -17.72
CA ALA A 422 5.56 -1.88 -17.99
C ALA A 422 5.33 -2.22 -19.47
N THR A 423 4.57 -3.25 -19.71
CA THR A 423 4.24 -3.76 -21.05
C THR A 423 2.76 -4.14 -21.12
N ARG A 424 2.26 -4.45 -22.31
CA ARG A 424 0.88 -4.90 -22.43
C ARG A 424 0.68 -6.28 -21.78
N GLY A 425 -0.36 -6.38 -20.97
CA GLY A 425 -0.67 -7.55 -20.16
C GLY A 425 0.13 -7.55 -18.85
N TRP A 426 0.28 -8.70 -18.24
CA TRP A 426 1.02 -8.81 -17.00
C TRP A 426 2.53 -8.54 -17.21
N ASP A 427 3.11 -7.74 -16.33
CA ASP A 427 4.55 -7.48 -16.27
C ASP A 427 5.07 -7.37 -14.82
N PRO A 428 6.41 -7.53 -14.58
CA PRO A 428 6.97 -7.48 -13.24
C PRO A 428 7.06 -6.07 -12.62
N ALA A 429 6.58 -5.01 -13.27
CA ALA A 429 6.55 -3.66 -12.73
C ALA A 429 5.19 -3.31 -12.10
N THR A 430 4.07 -3.83 -12.69
CA THR A 430 2.71 -3.46 -12.27
C THR A 430 1.73 -4.63 -12.20
N GLY A 431 2.19 -5.85 -12.46
CA GLY A 431 1.29 -7.01 -12.50
C GLY A 431 0.26 -6.88 -13.63
N TRP A 432 -0.98 -7.20 -13.34
CA TRP A 432 -2.11 -6.99 -14.26
C TRP A 432 -2.54 -5.51 -14.34
N GLY A 433 -1.93 -4.60 -13.54
CA GLY A 433 -2.30 -3.19 -13.46
C GLY A 433 -3.25 -2.87 -12.32
N THR A 434 -4.06 -1.82 -12.46
CA THR A 434 -4.89 -1.24 -11.41
C THR A 434 -6.39 -1.53 -11.61
N PRO A 435 -7.24 -1.47 -10.56
CA PRO A 435 -8.65 -1.78 -10.69
C PRO A 435 -9.40 -0.74 -11.54
N ASN A 436 -10.44 -1.18 -12.23
CA ASN A 436 -11.43 -0.35 -12.89
C ASN A 436 -12.81 -0.99 -12.73
N LEU A 437 -13.52 -0.60 -11.69
CA LEU A 437 -14.76 -1.26 -11.26
C LEU A 437 -16.03 -0.57 -11.76
N VAL A 438 -15.91 0.37 -12.71
CA VAL A 438 -17.03 1.17 -13.26
C VAL A 438 -18.16 0.29 -13.77
N GLU A 439 -17.84 -0.79 -14.45
CA GLU A 439 -18.81 -1.68 -15.09
C GLU A 439 -19.30 -2.83 -14.18
N LEU A 440 -18.67 -3.00 -13.02
CA LEU A 440 -18.94 -4.14 -12.15
C LEU A 440 -20.39 -4.26 -11.69
N PRO A 441 -21.09 -3.18 -11.29
CA PRO A 441 -22.48 -3.26 -10.85
C PRO A 441 -23.46 -3.67 -11.96
N TYR A 442 -23.05 -3.58 -13.21
CA TYR A 442 -23.90 -3.82 -14.40
C TYR A 442 -23.69 -5.19 -15.04
N HIS A 443 -22.64 -5.91 -14.64
CA HIS A 443 -22.32 -7.22 -15.17
C HIS A 443 -22.37 -8.27 -14.07
N SER A 444 -23.20 -9.30 -14.25
CA SER A 444 -23.05 -10.53 -13.47
C SER A 444 -21.68 -11.12 -13.77
N ILE A 445 -20.79 -11.07 -12.79
CA ILE A 445 -19.45 -11.63 -12.95
C ILE A 445 -19.55 -13.13 -12.72
N GLY A 446 -19.86 -13.88 -13.79
CA GLY A 446 -20.08 -15.32 -13.72
C GLY A 446 -18.95 -16.13 -13.10
N PHE A 447 -17.74 -15.57 -12.99
CA PHE A 447 -16.62 -16.21 -12.29
C PHE A 447 -16.60 -15.96 -10.77
N LEU A 448 -17.38 -14.98 -10.25
CA LEU A 448 -17.60 -14.82 -8.81
C LEU A 448 -18.80 -15.65 -8.31
N GLU A 449 -19.60 -16.21 -9.22
CA GLU A 449 -20.80 -17.00 -8.89
C GLU A 449 -20.49 -18.50 -8.68
N HIS A 450 -19.26 -18.94 -8.94
CA HIS A 450 -18.80 -20.34 -8.79
C HIS A 450 -17.66 -20.44 -7.76
#